data_0f8b4c3632a5386a247b14283e871e03
#
_entry.id   0f8b4c3632a5386a247b14283e871e03
#
_cell.length_a   1.000
_cell.length_b   1.000
_cell.length_c   1.000
_cell.angle_alpha   90.00
_cell.angle_beta   90.00
_cell.angle_gamma   90.00
#
_symmetry.space_group_name_H-M   'P 1'
#
loop_
_entity.id
_entity.type
_entity.pdbx_description
1 polymer ?
#
loop_
_entity_poly.entity_id
_entity_poly.type
_entity_poly.pdbx_seq_one_letter_code
_entity_poly.pdbx_strand_id
1 'polypeptide(L)'
;MLHVLYLAGVAAFAASGVLAAYRANMDPFGGLVLAFAASISGGTLRDLILDRRPLYWTHDWVLLTVIICVGVGTILYLRFWSLPHKSLLVVDAIGLSVVTVIGARAAIDAGATPLAVIILAVLTGVAGEVIRDVLCGEFPPLLLREDVYAIAALAGGGCYLLLHHLGTGATPAAAISAGVVFALRMGAVYLGLHLPRPQQLRPRPGRQDLE
;
A
#
# COMPACT_ATOMS: atom_id res chain seq x y z
N MET A 1 2.42 18.03 -11.15
CA MET A 1 1.24 17.19 -10.99
C MET A 1 1.57 15.83 -10.34
N LEU A 2 2.54 15.07 -10.86
CA LEU A 2 2.94 13.77 -10.26
C LEU A 2 3.47 13.88 -8.83
N HIS A 3 4.20 14.95 -8.50
CA HIS A 3 4.66 15.18 -7.11
C HIS A 3 3.49 15.39 -6.14
N VAL A 4 2.45 16.13 -6.57
CA VAL A 4 1.23 16.31 -5.75
C VAL A 4 0.49 14.98 -5.54
N LEU A 5 0.37 14.18 -6.60
CA LEU A 5 -0.22 12.85 -6.51
C LEU A 5 0.57 11.96 -5.52
N TYR A 6 1.89 12.03 -5.60
CA TYR A 6 2.77 11.33 -4.68
C TYR A 6 2.56 11.74 -3.22
N LEU A 7 2.53 13.04 -2.94
CA LEU A 7 2.26 13.55 -1.59
C LEU A 7 0.88 13.11 -1.07
N ALA A 8 -0.13 13.03 -1.97
CA ALA A 8 -1.45 12.52 -1.60
C ALA A 8 -1.40 11.03 -1.19
N GLY A 9 -0.64 10.19 -1.90
CA GLY A 9 -0.43 8.79 -1.53
C GLY A 9 0.28 8.63 -0.19
N VAL A 10 1.34 9.42 0.03
CA VAL A 10 2.08 9.46 1.30
C VAL A 10 1.17 9.93 2.45
N ALA A 11 0.37 10.97 2.23
CA ALA A 11 -0.60 11.47 3.21
C ALA A 11 -1.65 10.41 3.57
N ALA A 12 -2.14 9.67 2.57
CA ALA A 12 -3.05 8.56 2.79
C ALA A 12 -2.41 7.47 3.66
N PHE A 13 -1.18 7.04 3.37
CA PHE A 13 -0.49 6.05 4.20
C PHE A 13 -0.14 6.58 5.60
N ALA A 14 0.18 7.86 5.75
CA ALA A 14 0.39 8.46 7.07
C ALA A 14 -0.89 8.40 7.92
N ALA A 15 -2.04 8.78 7.34
CA ALA A 15 -3.34 8.68 8.02
C ALA A 15 -3.69 7.21 8.34
N SER A 16 -3.45 6.29 7.38
CA SER A 16 -3.65 4.85 7.57
C SER A 16 -2.81 4.30 8.73
N GLY A 17 -1.54 4.69 8.84
CA GLY A 17 -0.66 4.28 9.94
C GLY A 17 -1.21 4.70 11.31
N VAL A 18 -1.68 5.95 11.45
CA VAL A 18 -2.32 6.42 12.69
C VAL A 18 -3.61 5.66 12.99
N LEU A 19 -4.44 5.41 11.96
CA LEU A 19 -5.69 4.67 12.12
C LEU A 19 -5.45 3.22 12.59
N ALA A 20 -4.43 2.57 12.06
CA ALA A 20 -4.03 1.24 12.48
C ALA A 20 -3.51 1.24 13.92
N ALA A 21 -2.64 2.20 14.29
CA ALA A 21 -2.16 2.37 15.66
C ALA A 21 -3.30 2.57 16.66
N TYR A 22 -4.27 3.41 16.29
CA TYR A 22 -5.45 3.66 17.12
C TYR A 22 -6.27 2.38 17.36
N ARG A 23 -6.44 1.54 16.33
CA ARG A 23 -7.13 0.24 16.46
C ARG A 23 -6.35 -0.75 17.32
N ALA A 24 -5.02 -0.71 17.24
CA ALA A 24 -4.12 -1.52 18.06
C ALA A 24 -3.91 -0.97 19.48
N ASN A 25 -4.68 0.08 19.89
CA ASN A 25 -4.57 0.74 21.19
C ASN A 25 -3.15 1.25 21.51
N MET A 26 -2.42 1.70 20.50
CA MET A 26 -1.12 2.34 20.67
C MET A 26 -1.28 3.80 21.14
N ASP A 27 -0.23 4.33 21.75
CA ASP A 27 -0.17 5.73 22.14
C ASP A 27 0.02 6.67 20.93
N PRO A 28 -0.13 8.00 21.10
CA PRO A 28 0.06 8.95 20.01
C PRO A 28 1.45 8.90 19.36
N PHE A 29 2.49 8.57 20.11
CA PHE A 29 3.85 8.44 19.58
C PHE A 29 3.95 7.21 18.67
N GLY A 30 3.42 6.05 19.09
CA GLY A 30 3.27 4.85 18.27
C GLY A 30 2.50 5.15 16.98
N GLY A 31 1.45 5.97 17.06
CA GLY A 31 0.71 6.45 15.89
C GLY A 31 1.59 7.21 14.89
N LEU A 32 2.46 8.11 15.36
CA LEU A 32 3.40 8.83 14.49
C LEU A 32 4.47 7.92 13.89
N VAL A 33 4.98 6.97 14.68
CA VAL A 33 5.94 5.96 14.18
C VAL A 33 5.31 5.13 13.07
N LEU A 34 4.06 4.68 13.23
CA LEU A 34 3.36 3.93 12.19
C LEU A 34 3.02 4.78 10.98
N ALA A 35 2.65 6.06 11.16
CA ALA A 35 2.45 6.99 10.05
C ALA A 35 3.72 7.11 9.20
N PHE A 36 4.87 7.27 9.85
CA PHE A 36 6.17 7.35 9.18
C PHE A 36 6.51 6.02 8.49
N ALA A 37 6.48 4.91 9.23
CA ALA A 37 6.83 3.59 8.70
C ALA A 37 5.98 3.20 7.49
N ALA A 38 4.65 3.33 7.57
CA ALA A 38 3.75 3.00 6.46
C ALA A 38 4.01 3.87 5.22
N SER A 39 4.32 5.15 5.42
CA SER A 39 4.49 6.10 4.31
C SER A 39 5.79 5.91 3.54
N ILE A 40 6.88 5.54 4.22
CA ILE A 40 8.22 5.54 3.59
C ILE A 40 8.71 4.16 3.16
N SER A 41 8.22 3.09 3.78
CA SER A 41 8.81 1.75 3.64
C SER A 41 8.75 1.21 2.21
N GLY A 42 7.64 1.33 1.51
CA GLY A 42 7.51 0.87 0.14
C GLY A 42 8.48 1.55 -0.83
N GLY A 43 8.58 2.87 -0.75
CA GLY A 43 9.53 3.64 -1.54
C GLY A 43 10.99 3.38 -1.15
N THR A 44 11.27 3.15 0.12
CA THR A 44 12.61 2.79 0.61
C THR A 44 13.05 1.44 0.07
N LEU A 45 12.19 0.41 0.15
CA LEU A 45 12.48 -0.91 -0.41
C LEU A 45 12.72 -0.85 -1.92
N ARG A 46 11.88 -0.11 -2.65
CA ARG A 46 12.06 0.12 -4.08
C ARG A 46 13.42 0.76 -4.38
N ASP A 47 13.76 1.83 -3.68
CA ASP A 47 15.01 2.57 -3.94
C ASP A 47 16.24 1.73 -3.58
N LEU A 48 16.16 0.90 -2.53
CA LEU A 48 17.22 -0.06 -2.19
C LEU A 48 17.42 -1.12 -3.28
N ILE A 49 16.33 -1.67 -3.84
CA ILE A 49 16.41 -2.68 -4.90
C ILE A 49 16.93 -2.07 -6.20
N LEU A 50 16.55 -0.82 -6.50
CA LEU A 50 17.01 -0.10 -7.69
C LEU A 50 18.37 0.58 -7.52
N ASP A 51 19.03 0.41 -6.36
CA ASP A 51 20.28 1.10 -5.95
C ASP A 51 20.23 2.63 -6.15
N ARG A 52 19.06 3.22 -5.89
CA ARG A 52 18.82 4.66 -5.98
C ARG A 52 19.24 5.34 -4.69
N ARG A 53 20.25 6.18 -4.77
CA ARG A 53 20.78 6.95 -3.64
C ARG A 53 20.91 8.42 -3.99
N PRO A 54 20.62 9.35 -3.06
CA PRO A 54 20.07 9.14 -1.72
C PRO A 54 18.63 8.62 -1.77
N LEU A 55 18.15 8.00 -0.65
CA LEU A 55 16.76 7.55 -0.56
C LEU A 55 15.82 8.75 -0.71
N TYR A 56 14.73 8.60 -1.45
CA TYR A 56 13.84 9.68 -1.89
C TYR A 56 13.35 10.61 -0.77
N TRP A 57 13.11 10.08 0.42
CA TRP A 57 12.56 10.84 1.54
C TRP A 57 13.62 11.59 2.35
N THR A 58 14.91 11.21 2.27
CA THR A 58 15.97 11.78 3.12
C THR A 58 16.28 13.25 2.79
N HIS A 59 15.95 13.70 1.59
CA HIS A 59 16.18 15.08 1.13
C HIS A 59 14.87 15.82 0.83
N ASP A 60 13.72 15.18 0.99
CA ASP A 60 12.40 15.78 0.76
C ASP A 60 11.75 16.21 2.09
N TRP A 61 12.12 17.42 2.54
CA TRP A 61 11.53 17.98 3.75
C TRP A 61 10.01 18.21 3.65
N VAL A 62 9.49 18.45 2.43
CA VAL A 62 8.04 18.62 2.21
C VAL A 62 7.31 17.33 2.53
N LEU A 63 7.83 16.21 2.04
CA LEU A 63 7.28 14.88 2.32
C LEU A 63 7.27 14.57 3.81
N LEU A 64 8.38 14.80 4.50
CA LEU A 64 8.46 14.58 5.95
C LEU A 64 7.48 15.47 6.71
N THR A 65 7.34 16.73 6.31
CA THR A 65 6.36 17.65 6.89
C THR A 65 4.93 17.15 6.66
N VAL A 66 4.60 16.67 5.46
CA VAL A 66 3.28 16.10 5.16
C VAL A 66 2.98 14.90 6.05
N ILE A 67 3.93 13.97 6.23
CA ILE A 67 3.74 12.80 7.12
C ILE A 67 3.43 13.25 8.55
N ILE A 68 4.22 14.19 9.09
CA ILE A 68 4.04 14.69 10.45
C ILE A 68 2.70 15.44 10.59
N CYS A 69 2.41 16.37 9.69
CA CYS A 69 1.17 17.16 9.75
C CYS A 69 -0.08 16.29 9.62
N VAL A 70 -0.09 15.35 8.68
CA VAL A 70 -1.22 14.41 8.51
C VAL A 70 -1.31 13.46 9.71
N GLY A 71 -0.18 12.95 10.20
CA GLY A 71 -0.15 12.09 11.38
C GLY A 71 -0.73 12.79 12.61
N VAL A 72 -0.21 13.98 12.94
CA VAL A 72 -0.72 14.79 14.07
C VAL A 72 -2.18 15.18 13.84
N GLY A 73 -2.54 15.63 12.65
CA GLY A 73 -3.92 15.98 12.30
C GLY A 73 -4.88 14.81 12.48
N THR A 74 -4.48 13.60 12.09
CA THR A 74 -5.30 12.38 12.26
C THR A 74 -5.44 12.02 13.74
N ILE A 75 -4.37 12.13 14.54
CA ILE A 75 -4.42 11.89 15.99
C ILE A 75 -5.38 12.87 16.66
N LEU A 76 -5.27 14.17 16.34
CA LEU A 76 -6.14 15.20 16.89
C LEU A 76 -7.61 14.96 16.47
N TYR A 77 -7.85 14.59 15.22
CA TYR A 77 -9.18 14.24 14.75
C TYR A 77 -9.79 13.09 15.55
N LEU A 78 -9.04 12.01 15.75
CA LEU A 78 -9.48 10.81 16.50
C LEU A 78 -9.74 11.08 17.98
N ARG A 79 -9.16 12.15 18.53
CA ARG A 79 -9.44 12.57 19.92
C ARG A 79 -10.85 13.08 20.11
N PHE A 80 -11.44 13.67 19.07
CA PHE A 80 -12.76 14.34 19.15
C PHE A 80 -13.86 13.60 18.39
N TRP A 81 -13.49 12.82 17.37
CA TRP A 81 -14.44 12.11 16.51
C TRP A 81 -14.00 10.67 16.28
N SER A 82 -14.98 9.76 16.30
CA SER A 82 -14.77 8.38 15.87
C SER A 82 -14.90 8.27 14.35
N LEU A 83 -14.00 7.52 13.71
CA LEU A 83 -14.08 7.25 12.27
C LEU A 83 -14.94 6.00 11.99
N PRO A 84 -15.67 5.98 10.86
CA PRO A 84 -16.35 4.79 10.40
C PRO A 84 -15.40 3.59 10.26
N HIS A 85 -15.91 2.39 10.48
CA HIS A 85 -15.10 1.16 10.48
C HIS A 85 -14.34 0.92 9.15
N LYS A 86 -14.86 1.43 8.04
CA LYS A 86 -14.26 1.29 6.71
C LYS A 86 -13.25 2.38 6.34
N SER A 87 -13.03 3.38 7.19
CA SER A 87 -12.14 4.52 6.86
C SER A 87 -10.71 4.08 6.54
N LEU A 88 -10.17 3.12 7.30
CA LEU A 88 -8.84 2.56 7.05
C LEU A 88 -8.75 1.99 5.64
N LEU A 89 -9.73 1.18 5.23
CA LEU A 89 -9.73 0.52 3.91
C LEU A 89 -9.78 1.52 2.74
N VAL A 90 -10.53 2.63 2.91
CA VAL A 90 -10.62 3.69 1.88
C VAL A 90 -9.29 4.44 1.77
N VAL A 91 -8.70 4.80 2.90
CA VAL A 91 -7.42 5.53 2.93
C VAL A 91 -6.30 4.65 2.38
N ASP A 92 -6.27 3.36 2.72
CA ASP A 92 -5.36 2.38 2.17
C ASP A 92 -5.52 2.24 0.64
N ALA A 93 -6.76 2.16 0.14
CA ALA A 93 -7.01 2.06 -1.30
C ALA A 93 -6.47 3.28 -2.07
N ILE A 94 -6.55 4.49 -1.49
CA ILE A 94 -5.97 5.70 -2.07
C ILE A 94 -4.44 5.60 -2.06
N GLY A 95 -3.85 5.27 -0.92
CA GLY A 95 -2.40 5.11 -0.77
C GLY A 95 -1.84 4.09 -1.77
N LEU A 96 -2.43 2.88 -1.78
CA LEU A 96 -2.06 1.80 -2.68
C LEU A 96 -2.10 2.24 -4.15
N SER A 97 -3.21 2.88 -4.56
CA SER A 97 -3.43 3.26 -5.97
C SER A 97 -2.34 4.20 -6.48
N VAL A 98 -1.98 5.18 -5.68
CA VAL A 98 -0.97 6.18 -6.05
C VAL A 98 0.44 5.59 -6.00
N VAL A 99 0.78 4.92 -4.90
CA VAL A 99 2.16 4.46 -4.64
C VAL A 99 2.54 3.30 -5.55
N THR A 100 1.59 2.43 -5.95
CA THR A 100 1.80 1.39 -6.97
C THR A 100 2.25 2.00 -8.30
N VAL A 101 1.56 3.03 -8.77
CA VAL A 101 1.89 3.70 -10.05
C VAL A 101 3.25 4.40 -9.97
N ILE A 102 3.56 5.02 -8.85
CA ILE A 102 4.87 5.64 -8.63
C ILE A 102 5.99 4.59 -8.62
N GLY A 103 5.72 3.41 -8.03
CA GLY A 103 6.63 2.27 -8.07
C GLY A 103 6.91 1.80 -9.50
N ALA A 104 5.86 1.62 -10.31
CA ALA A 104 5.99 1.24 -11.72
C ALA A 104 6.81 2.26 -12.51
N ARG A 105 6.50 3.54 -12.36
CA ARG A 105 7.23 4.62 -13.03
C ARG A 105 8.70 4.65 -12.64
N ALA A 106 9.00 4.60 -11.34
CA ALA A 106 10.37 4.62 -10.87
C ALA A 106 11.20 3.44 -11.40
N ALA A 107 10.58 2.26 -11.54
CA ALA A 107 11.21 1.10 -12.13
C ALA A 107 11.47 1.27 -13.64
N ILE A 108 10.52 1.85 -14.39
CA ILE A 108 10.70 2.18 -15.81
C ILE A 108 11.83 3.20 -15.99
N ASP A 109 11.82 4.28 -15.20
CA ASP A 109 12.84 5.34 -15.24
C ASP A 109 14.26 4.79 -14.90
N ALA A 110 14.33 3.68 -14.16
CA ALA A 110 15.57 2.96 -13.85
C ALA A 110 15.96 1.92 -14.92
N GLY A 111 15.21 1.77 -16.00
CA GLY A 111 15.48 0.80 -17.06
C GLY A 111 15.18 -0.67 -16.67
N ALA A 112 14.34 -0.91 -15.67
CA ALA A 112 13.99 -2.25 -15.24
C ALA A 112 13.23 -3.03 -16.32
N THR A 113 13.37 -4.36 -16.33
CA THR A 113 12.63 -5.23 -17.25
C THR A 113 11.11 -5.17 -16.97
N PRO A 114 10.24 -5.45 -17.96
CA PRO A 114 8.78 -5.35 -17.78
C PRO A 114 8.25 -6.13 -16.58
N LEU A 115 8.78 -7.32 -16.32
CA LEU A 115 8.40 -8.11 -15.15
C LEU A 115 8.85 -7.46 -13.84
N ALA A 116 10.07 -6.92 -13.81
CA ALA A 116 10.59 -6.20 -12.65
C ALA A 116 9.79 -4.92 -12.35
N VAL A 117 9.31 -4.22 -13.39
CA VAL A 117 8.41 -3.06 -13.23
C VAL A 117 7.14 -3.44 -12.49
N ILE A 118 6.49 -4.54 -12.87
CA ILE A 118 5.26 -5.01 -12.23
C ILE A 118 5.56 -5.43 -10.77
N ILE A 119 6.62 -6.18 -10.52
CA ILE A 119 7.01 -6.62 -9.18
C ILE A 119 7.32 -5.41 -8.28
N LEU A 120 8.07 -4.43 -8.77
CA LEU A 120 8.42 -3.23 -8.01
C LEU A 120 7.21 -2.32 -7.77
N ALA A 121 6.26 -2.27 -8.70
CA ALA A 121 4.99 -1.58 -8.51
C ALA A 121 4.20 -2.18 -7.33
N VAL A 122 4.04 -3.50 -7.33
CA VAL A 122 3.37 -4.23 -6.25
C VAL A 122 4.11 -4.05 -4.93
N LEU A 123 5.42 -4.30 -4.92
CA LEU A 123 6.24 -4.18 -3.72
C LEU A 123 6.15 -2.77 -3.12
N THR A 124 6.24 -1.73 -3.95
CA THR A 124 6.17 -0.34 -3.49
C THR A 124 4.81 -0.02 -2.88
N GLY A 125 3.73 -0.51 -3.49
CA GLY A 125 2.36 -0.27 -3.01
C GLY A 125 2.06 -1.02 -1.71
N VAL A 126 2.46 -2.29 -1.65
CA VAL A 126 2.06 -3.24 -0.60
C VAL A 126 2.92 -3.15 0.66
N ALA A 127 4.22 -2.86 0.51
CA ALA A 127 5.17 -2.95 1.62
C ALA A 127 4.82 -2.01 2.79
N GLY A 128 4.24 -0.83 2.50
CA GLY A 128 3.81 0.11 3.54
C GLY A 128 2.79 -0.49 4.49
N GLU A 129 1.79 -1.18 3.95
CA GLU A 129 0.75 -1.84 4.75
C GLU A 129 1.28 -3.06 5.48
N VAL A 130 2.06 -3.90 4.80
CA VAL A 130 2.66 -5.08 5.44
C VAL A 130 3.49 -4.68 6.65
N ILE A 131 4.34 -3.67 6.52
CA ILE A 131 5.18 -3.20 7.64
C ILE A 131 4.30 -2.61 8.74
N ARG A 132 3.28 -1.81 8.40
CA ARG A 132 2.31 -1.28 9.36
C ARG A 132 1.63 -2.40 10.16
N ASP A 133 1.11 -3.40 9.47
CA ASP A 133 0.35 -4.49 10.10
C ASP A 133 1.24 -5.35 11.00
N VAL A 134 2.46 -5.67 10.54
CA VAL A 134 3.47 -6.37 11.35
C VAL A 134 3.81 -5.59 12.61
N LEU A 135 3.99 -4.26 12.52
CA LEU A 135 4.25 -3.41 13.68
C LEU A 135 3.05 -3.30 14.63
N CYS A 136 1.83 -3.48 14.12
CA CYS A 136 0.62 -3.61 14.94
C CYS A 136 0.49 -4.98 15.60
N GLY A 137 1.35 -5.95 15.30
CA GLY A 137 1.21 -7.34 15.76
C GLY A 137 0.10 -8.11 15.04
N GLU A 138 -0.40 -7.58 13.94
CA GLU A 138 -1.44 -8.20 13.12
C GLU A 138 -0.81 -8.96 11.94
N PHE A 139 -1.46 -10.05 11.54
CA PHE A 139 -1.07 -10.70 10.29
C PHE A 139 -1.54 -9.84 9.11
N PRO A 140 -0.65 -9.46 8.19
CA PRO A 140 -1.04 -8.67 7.03
C PRO A 140 -2.19 -9.36 6.27
N PRO A 141 -3.29 -8.64 5.96
CA PRO A 141 -4.43 -9.19 5.21
C PRO A 141 -4.03 -9.78 3.87
N LEU A 142 -2.96 -9.24 3.26
CA LEU A 142 -2.31 -9.76 2.07
C LEU A 142 -1.98 -11.27 2.16
N LEU A 143 -1.60 -11.75 3.35
CA LEU A 143 -1.19 -13.14 3.55
C LEU A 143 -2.36 -14.05 3.97
N LEU A 144 -3.48 -13.49 4.44
CA LEU A 144 -4.54 -14.26 5.07
C LEU A 144 -5.86 -14.35 4.29
N ARG A 145 -6.37 -13.28 3.70
CA ARG A 145 -7.75 -13.25 3.16
C ARG A 145 -8.05 -12.25 2.05
N GLU A 146 -7.21 -11.24 1.84
CA GLU A 146 -7.52 -10.15 0.92
C GLU A 146 -6.62 -10.20 -0.33
N ASP A 147 -6.60 -11.37 -0.99
CA ASP A 147 -5.81 -11.60 -2.21
C ASP A 147 -6.09 -10.60 -3.34
N VAL A 148 -7.25 -9.94 -3.31
CA VAL A 148 -7.61 -8.88 -4.27
C VAL A 148 -6.70 -7.65 -4.15
N TYR A 149 -6.03 -7.48 -3.00
CA TYR A 149 -5.11 -6.38 -2.75
C TYR A 149 -3.89 -6.40 -3.68
N ALA A 150 -3.17 -7.53 -3.70
CA ALA A 150 -2.03 -7.71 -4.59
C ALA A 150 -2.45 -7.73 -6.07
N ILE A 151 -3.63 -8.31 -6.38
CA ILE A 151 -4.18 -8.33 -7.73
C ILE A 151 -4.49 -6.92 -8.22
N ALA A 152 -5.03 -6.04 -7.37
CA ALA A 152 -5.26 -4.64 -7.73
C ALA A 152 -3.94 -3.93 -8.06
N ALA A 153 -2.90 -4.14 -7.25
CA ALA A 153 -1.57 -3.58 -7.50
C ALA A 153 -0.93 -4.16 -8.78
N LEU A 154 -1.05 -5.46 -9.01
CA LEU A 154 -0.61 -6.12 -10.26
C LEU A 154 -1.30 -5.53 -11.49
N ALA A 155 -2.62 -5.39 -11.43
CA ALA A 155 -3.42 -4.80 -12.52
C ALA A 155 -3.02 -3.34 -12.78
N GLY A 156 -2.80 -2.56 -11.73
CA GLY A 156 -2.36 -1.17 -11.85
C GLY A 156 -0.96 -1.02 -12.42
N GLY A 157 -0.01 -1.82 -11.94
CA GLY A 157 1.36 -1.84 -12.47
C GLY A 157 1.40 -2.28 -13.93
N GLY A 158 0.65 -3.33 -14.29
CA GLY A 158 0.51 -3.80 -15.67
C GLY A 158 -0.18 -2.79 -16.58
N CYS A 159 -1.23 -2.13 -16.10
CA CYS A 159 -1.92 -1.05 -16.82
C CYS A 159 -0.96 0.12 -17.10
N TYR A 160 -0.19 0.55 -16.10
CA TYR A 160 0.78 1.63 -16.29
C TYR A 160 1.85 1.28 -17.31
N LEU A 161 2.39 0.06 -17.25
CA LEU A 161 3.39 -0.44 -18.20
C LEU A 161 2.82 -0.49 -19.63
N LEU A 162 1.59 -0.98 -19.79
CA LEU A 162 0.91 -1.03 -21.08
C LEU A 162 0.69 0.37 -21.68
N LEU A 163 0.16 1.29 -20.89
CA LEU A 163 -0.09 2.67 -21.33
C LEU A 163 1.22 3.39 -21.67
N HIS A 164 2.30 3.12 -20.94
CA HIS A 164 3.62 3.62 -21.25
C HIS A 164 4.12 3.11 -22.61
N HIS A 165 3.97 1.81 -22.88
CA HIS A 165 4.34 1.22 -24.19
C HIS A 165 3.48 1.75 -25.35
N LEU A 166 2.23 2.10 -25.10
CA LEU A 166 1.35 2.73 -26.09
C LEU A 166 1.67 4.23 -26.33
N GLY A 167 2.70 4.77 -25.69
CA GLY A 167 3.11 6.16 -25.83
C GLY A 167 2.19 7.16 -25.12
N THR A 168 1.32 6.70 -24.23
CA THR A 168 0.49 7.59 -23.42
C THR A 168 1.38 8.42 -22.49
N GLY A 169 1.14 9.72 -22.43
CA GLY A 169 1.89 10.60 -21.53
C GLY A 169 1.86 10.14 -20.07
N ALA A 170 2.95 10.37 -19.35
CA ALA A 170 3.13 9.86 -17.99
C ALA A 170 2.00 10.24 -17.01
N THR A 171 1.40 11.42 -17.17
CA THR A 171 0.33 11.90 -16.29
C THR A 171 -1.01 11.18 -16.53
N PRO A 172 -1.55 11.09 -17.76
CA PRO A 172 -2.78 10.32 -17.99
C PRO A 172 -2.59 8.83 -17.72
N ALA A 173 -1.44 8.24 -18.04
CA ALA A 173 -1.14 6.86 -17.69
C ALA A 173 -1.21 6.63 -16.17
N ALA A 174 -0.62 7.54 -15.39
CA ALA A 174 -0.67 7.48 -13.92
C ALA A 174 -2.11 7.59 -13.39
N ALA A 175 -2.89 8.54 -13.89
CA ALA A 175 -4.27 8.75 -13.44
C ALA A 175 -5.16 7.54 -13.75
N ILE A 176 -5.09 7.00 -14.96
CA ILE A 176 -5.87 5.82 -15.38
C ILE A 176 -5.48 4.61 -14.53
N SER A 177 -4.18 4.33 -14.38
CA SER A 177 -3.71 3.17 -13.63
C SER A 177 -4.04 3.25 -12.15
N ALA A 178 -3.90 4.44 -11.53
CA ALA A 178 -4.34 4.66 -10.15
C ALA A 178 -5.86 4.46 -10.01
N GLY A 179 -6.65 4.93 -10.97
CA GLY A 179 -8.09 4.70 -11.03
C GLY A 179 -8.44 3.21 -11.09
N VAL A 180 -7.72 2.41 -11.88
CA VAL A 180 -7.88 0.95 -11.97
C VAL A 180 -7.61 0.29 -10.61
N VAL A 181 -6.48 0.61 -9.95
CA VAL A 181 -6.16 0.06 -8.61
C VAL A 181 -7.24 0.42 -7.61
N PHE A 182 -7.63 1.71 -7.56
CA PHE A 182 -8.64 2.19 -6.63
C PHE A 182 -10.00 1.52 -6.85
N ALA A 183 -10.45 1.45 -8.11
CA ALA A 183 -11.73 0.82 -8.46
C ALA A 183 -11.76 -0.67 -8.11
N LEU A 184 -10.70 -1.42 -8.41
CA LEU A 184 -10.58 -2.83 -8.06
C LEU A 184 -10.57 -3.02 -6.54
N ARG A 185 -9.82 -2.18 -5.81
CA ARG A 185 -9.75 -2.28 -4.35
C ARG A 185 -11.08 -1.95 -3.69
N MET A 186 -11.72 -0.86 -4.10
CA MET A 186 -13.03 -0.48 -3.57
C MET A 186 -14.12 -1.48 -3.97
N GLY A 187 -14.09 -1.97 -5.20
CA GLY A 187 -14.99 -3.04 -5.65
C GLY A 187 -14.86 -4.29 -4.79
N ALA A 188 -13.65 -4.73 -4.49
CA ALA A 188 -13.40 -5.86 -3.60
C ALA A 188 -13.95 -5.64 -2.18
N VAL A 189 -13.72 -4.44 -1.62
CA VAL A 189 -14.19 -4.08 -0.27
C VAL A 189 -15.73 -4.02 -0.19
N TYR A 190 -16.39 -3.47 -1.22
CA TYR A 190 -17.86 -3.33 -1.21
C TYR A 190 -18.59 -4.62 -1.60
N LEU A 191 -18.04 -5.40 -2.53
CA LEU A 191 -18.63 -6.66 -3.00
C LEU A 191 -18.26 -7.86 -2.12
N GLY A 192 -17.33 -7.68 -1.16
CA GLY A 192 -16.85 -8.76 -0.30
C GLY A 192 -16.17 -9.88 -1.09
N LEU A 193 -15.42 -9.51 -2.15
CA LEU A 193 -14.74 -10.48 -3.00
C LEU A 193 -13.54 -11.05 -2.23
N HIS A 194 -13.57 -12.35 -2.02
CA HIS A 194 -12.47 -13.12 -1.45
C HIS A 194 -12.05 -14.20 -2.44
N LEU A 195 -10.76 -14.46 -2.58
CA LEU A 195 -10.29 -15.60 -3.38
C LEU A 195 -10.66 -16.92 -2.70
N PRO A 196 -11.02 -17.95 -3.49
CA PRO A 196 -11.36 -19.26 -2.96
C PRO A 196 -10.15 -19.87 -2.24
N ARG A 197 -10.35 -20.39 -1.02
CA ARG A 197 -9.33 -21.11 -0.27
C ARG A 197 -8.91 -22.35 -1.01
N PRO A 198 -7.60 -22.68 -1.11
CA PRO A 198 -7.21 -24.06 -1.39
C PRO A 198 -7.89 -24.94 -0.34
N GLN A 199 -8.63 -25.96 -0.80
CA GLN A 199 -9.25 -26.92 0.11
C GLN A 199 -8.15 -27.46 1.02
N GLN A 200 -8.25 -27.21 2.32
CA GLN A 200 -7.42 -27.92 3.28
C GLN A 200 -7.70 -29.40 3.03
N LEU A 201 -6.68 -30.12 2.58
CA LEU A 201 -6.73 -31.56 2.53
C LEU A 201 -7.20 -32.01 3.90
N ARG A 202 -8.41 -32.58 3.99
CA ARG A 202 -8.93 -33.11 5.24
C ARG A 202 -7.84 -33.98 5.84
N PRO A 203 -7.52 -33.87 7.13
CA PRO A 203 -6.64 -34.82 7.79
C PRO A 203 -7.18 -36.21 7.44
N ARG A 204 -6.34 -37.07 6.88
CA ARG A 204 -6.73 -38.47 6.64
C ARG A 204 -7.22 -39.04 7.97
N PRO A 205 -8.48 -39.50 8.08
CA PRO A 205 -8.91 -40.24 9.24
C PRO A 205 -8.14 -41.58 9.21
N GLY A 206 -7.33 -41.85 10.19
CA GLY A 206 -6.68 -43.15 10.28
C GLY A 206 -5.21 -43.07 10.69
N ARG A 207 -4.97 -42.78 11.96
CA ARG A 207 -3.78 -43.28 12.67
C ARG A 207 -3.92 -43.12 14.20
N GLN A 208 -5.10 -43.41 14.74
CA GLN A 208 -5.29 -43.46 16.19
C GLN A 208 -5.80 -44.83 16.70
N ASP A 209 -5.80 -45.86 15.85
CA ASP A 209 -6.27 -47.17 16.28
C ASP A 209 -5.15 -48.24 16.31
N LEU A 210 -3.91 -47.84 16.57
CA LEU A 210 -2.79 -48.78 16.79
C LEU A 210 -1.88 -48.34 17.94
N GLU A 211 -2.49 -48.18 19.16
CA GLU A 211 -1.75 -48.37 20.44
C GLU A 211 -2.73 -48.90 21.51
#